data_a39c362e64d6c927107cb4a249c25bf9
#
_entry.id   a39c362e64d6c927107cb4a249c25bf9
#
_cell.length_a   1.000
_cell.length_b   1.000
_cell.length_c   1.000
_cell.angle_alpha   90.00
_cell.angle_beta   90.00
_cell.angle_gamma   90.00
#
_symmetry.space_group_name_H-M   'P 1'
#
loop_
_entity.id
_entity.type
_entity.pdbx_description
1 polymer ?
#
loop_
_entity_poly.entity_id
_entity_poly.type
_entity_poly.pdbx_seq_one_letter_code
_entity_poly.pdbx_strand_id
1 'polypeptide(L)'
;THGLAHLHGRGKQRRGQAFLQRPAQGFFRGRALKEGLPSPLFAPAMKMGQAVRGLLPAALQAKVPAKQAAGAWPTRRHARKVLMLSGCVQPAMMPNINAATARVLDAAGIQTVIAPKAGCCGAVKFHLNDQDGGRAEMRANIDAWWPLIESGQVEAIVMNASGCGVTVREY
;
A
#
# COMPACT_ATOMS: atom_id res chain seq x y z
N THR A 1 5.37 52.16 -40.17
CA THR A 1 4.15 51.77 -39.43
C THR A 1 3.73 50.35 -39.76
N HIS A 2 3.88 49.58 -39.01
CA HIS A 2 3.72 48.32 -38.33
C HIS A 2 2.87 47.23 -39.03
N GLY A 3 3.52 46.19 -39.51
CA GLY A 3 2.95 44.92 -39.89
C GLY A 3 3.11 43.92 -38.76
N LEU A 4 1.99 43.39 -38.26
CA LEU A 4 2.00 42.22 -37.35
C LEU A 4 1.71 40.96 -38.19
N ALA A 5 2.69 40.06 -38.21
CA ALA A 5 2.58 38.78 -38.87
C ALA A 5 1.79 37.78 -38.02
N HIS A 6 0.73 37.22 -38.62
CA HIS A 6 0.01 36.07 -38.08
C HIS A 6 0.80 34.79 -38.21
N LEU A 7 1.27 34.23 -37.06
CA LEU A 7 1.73 32.88 -36.98
C LEU A 7 0.58 31.97 -36.52
N HIS A 8 -0.08 31.31 -37.47
CA HIS A 8 -1.04 30.24 -37.22
C HIS A 8 -0.25 28.96 -36.90
N GLY A 9 -0.18 28.59 -35.61
CA GLY A 9 0.36 27.33 -35.14
C GLY A 9 -0.57 26.16 -35.45
N ARG A 10 -0.28 25.40 -36.50
CA ARG A 10 -0.82 24.06 -36.73
C ARG A 10 -0.03 23.08 -35.85
N GLY A 11 -0.61 22.52 -34.78
CA GLY A 11 0.06 21.48 -34.04
C GLY A 11 -0.54 21.12 -32.69
N LYS A 12 -1.81 20.74 -32.60
CA LYS A 12 -2.36 20.10 -31.39
C LYS A 12 -3.64 19.30 -31.65
N GLN A 13 -3.59 18.30 -32.51
CA GLN A 13 -4.77 17.45 -32.74
C GLN A 13 -4.49 15.94 -32.84
N ARG A 14 -3.35 15.45 -32.31
CA ARG A 14 -3.03 14.01 -32.34
C ARG A 14 -2.90 13.34 -30.96
N ARG A 15 -3.24 14.00 -29.84
CA ARG A 15 -3.17 13.38 -28.50
C ARG A 15 -4.51 12.87 -27.95
N GLY A 16 -5.61 13.09 -28.62
CA GLY A 16 -6.95 12.73 -28.12
C GLY A 16 -7.43 11.32 -28.45
N GLN A 17 -6.83 10.62 -29.41
CA GLN A 17 -7.37 9.34 -29.90
C GLN A 17 -6.75 8.08 -29.31
N ALA A 18 -5.64 8.18 -28.57
CA ALA A 18 -4.99 7.01 -27.94
C ALA A 18 -5.61 6.59 -26.60
N PHE A 19 -6.47 7.42 -26.00
CA PHE A 19 -7.06 7.15 -24.68
C PHE A 19 -8.32 6.26 -24.73
N LEU A 20 -8.97 6.14 -25.89
CA LEU A 20 -10.27 5.46 -26.03
C LEU A 20 -10.20 3.98 -26.41
N GLN A 21 -9.02 3.37 -26.60
CA GLN A 21 -8.90 2.01 -27.12
C GLN A 21 -8.36 0.95 -26.13
N ARG A 22 -8.35 1.19 -24.80
CA ARG A 22 -7.91 0.17 -23.81
C ARG A 22 -8.87 -0.04 -22.62
N PRO A 23 -10.19 -0.25 -22.80
CA PRO A 23 -11.05 -0.48 -21.63
C PRO A 23 -10.89 -1.88 -21.02
N ALA A 24 -10.67 -2.93 -21.81
CA ALA A 24 -10.65 -4.30 -21.30
C ALA A 24 -9.41 -4.62 -20.44
N GLN A 25 -8.22 -4.22 -20.85
CA GLN A 25 -6.99 -4.50 -20.07
C GLN A 25 -6.94 -3.73 -18.75
N GLY A 26 -7.49 -2.53 -18.70
CA GLY A 26 -7.60 -1.74 -17.47
C GLY A 26 -8.58 -2.35 -16.47
N PHE A 27 -9.71 -2.86 -16.94
CA PHE A 27 -10.73 -3.51 -16.13
C PHE A 27 -10.21 -4.79 -15.45
N PHE A 28 -9.58 -5.69 -16.20
CA PHE A 28 -8.99 -6.92 -15.65
C PHE A 28 -7.85 -6.63 -14.66
N ARG A 29 -6.99 -5.64 -14.96
CA ARG A 29 -5.93 -5.22 -14.04
C ARG A 29 -6.50 -4.63 -12.75
N GLY A 30 -7.50 -3.79 -12.84
CA GLY A 30 -8.18 -3.21 -11.68
C GLY A 30 -8.80 -4.29 -10.78
N ARG A 31 -9.48 -5.27 -11.36
CA ARG A 31 -10.07 -6.38 -10.62
C ARG A 31 -9.02 -7.26 -9.94
N ALA A 32 -7.96 -7.62 -10.64
CA ALA A 32 -6.86 -8.40 -10.06
C ALA A 32 -6.16 -7.68 -8.90
N LEU A 33 -5.98 -6.36 -8.98
CA LEU A 33 -5.41 -5.57 -7.89
C LEU A 33 -6.38 -5.46 -6.71
N LYS A 34 -7.65 -5.18 -6.98
CA LYS A 34 -8.69 -4.98 -5.97
C LYS A 34 -8.93 -6.23 -5.11
N GLU A 35 -8.96 -7.40 -5.74
CA GLU A 35 -9.21 -8.69 -5.09
C GLU A 35 -7.91 -9.37 -4.62
N GLY A 36 -6.82 -9.19 -5.36
CA GLY A 36 -5.55 -9.87 -5.12
C GLY A 36 -4.74 -9.29 -3.98
N LEU A 37 -4.54 -7.96 -3.94
CA LEU A 37 -3.66 -7.34 -2.94
C LEU A 37 -4.15 -7.49 -1.49
N PRO A 38 -5.47 -7.34 -1.18
CA PRO A 38 -5.98 -7.57 0.17
C PRO A 38 -6.16 -9.05 0.50
N SER A 39 -6.03 -9.94 -0.49
CA SER A 39 -6.24 -11.37 -0.29
C SER A 39 -5.21 -11.96 0.69
N PRO A 40 -5.64 -12.86 1.61
CA PRO A 40 -4.70 -13.60 2.47
C PRO A 40 -3.74 -14.48 1.68
N LEU A 41 -4.05 -14.81 0.42
CA LEU A 41 -3.19 -15.58 -0.46
C LEU A 41 -2.07 -14.75 -1.12
N PHE A 42 -2.16 -13.42 -1.10
CA PHE A 42 -1.16 -12.56 -1.73
C PHE A 42 0.24 -12.76 -1.16
N ALA A 43 0.37 -12.74 0.16
CA ALA A 43 1.68 -12.87 0.81
C ALA A 43 2.32 -14.26 0.58
N PRO A 44 1.63 -15.41 0.74
CA PRO A 44 2.22 -16.70 0.42
C PRO A 44 2.53 -16.87 -1.07
N ALA A 45 1.67 -16.41 -1.97
CA ALA A 45 1.92 -16.45 -3.41
C ALA A 45 3.16 -15.62 -3.80
N MET A 46 3.30 -14.43 -3.23
CA MET A 46 4.47 -13.56 -3.45
C MET A 46 5.75 -14.21 -2.93
N LYS A 47 5.73 -14.79 -1.73
CA LYS A 47 6.89 -15.49 -1.15
C LYS A 47 7.30 -16.69 -2.00
N MET A 48 6.35 -17.45 -2.53
CA MET A 48 6.63 -18.55 -3.45
C MET A 48 7.24 -18.05 -4.75
N GLY A 49 6.65 -17.01 -5.37
CA GLY A 49 7.22 -16.38 -6.57
C GLY A 49 8.64 -15.87 -6.35
N GLN A 50 8.93 -15.28 -5.19
CA GLN A 50 10.27 -14.84 -4.81
C GLN A 50 11.25 -16.01 -4.63
N ALA A 51 10.81 -17.15 -4.09
CA ALA A 51 11.65 -18.33 -3.89
C ALA A 51 12.09 -18.93 -5.23
N VAL A 52 11.19 -18.99 -6.20
CA VAL A 52 11.48 -19.55 -7.53
C VAL A 52 11.88 -18.50 -8.57
N ARG A 53 12.11 -17.26 -8.16
CA ARG A 53 12.36 -16.13 -9.06
C ARG A 53 13.47 -16.39 -10.07
N GLY A 54 14.54 -17.05 -9.66
CA GLY A 54 15.67 -17.39 -10.54
C GLY A 54 15.33 -18.38 -11.67
N LEU A 55 14.24 -19.13 -11.52
CA LEU A 55 13.77 -20.08 -12.53
C LEU A 55 12.73 -19.48 -13.48
N LEU A 56 12.26 -18.25 -13.19
CA LEU A 56 11.24 -17.61 -14.01
C LEU A 56 11.84 -16.99 -15.28
N PRO A 57 11.10 -16.95 -16.39
CA PRO A 57 11.46 -16.16 -17.55
C PRO A 57 11.65 -14.68 -17.21
N ALA A 58 12.57 -13.99 -17.90
CA ALA A 58 12.94 -12.59 -17.60
C ALA A 58 11.75 -11.64 -17.48
N ALA A 59 10.72 -11.79 -18.31
CA ALA A 59 9.49 -10.99 -18.26
C ALA A 59 8.70 -11.17 -16.97
N LEU A 60 8.75 -12.34 -16.33
CA LEU A 60 8.11 -12.62 -15.05
C LEU A 60 9.02 -12.21 -13.88
N GLN A 61 10.34 -12.40 -14.01
CA GLN A 61 11.30 -11.91 -13.01
C GLN A 61 11.18 -10.40 -12.78
N ALA A 62 10.93 -9.62 -13.83
CA ALA A 62 10.74 -8.17 -13.73
C ALA A 62 9.48 -7.77 -12.92
N LYS A 63 8.50 -8.67 -12.79
CA LYS A 63 7.24 -8.43 -12.06
C LYS A 63 7.27 -8.95 -10.63
N VAL A 64 8.17 -9.87 -10.32
CA VAL A 64 8.34 -10.41 -8.97
C VAL A 64 9.57 -9.76 -8.35
N PRO A 65 9.42 -8.85 -7.36
CA PRO A 65 10.55 -8.21 -6.71
C PRO A 65 11.42 -9.26 -6.01
N ALA A 66 12.71 -9.01 -5.95
CA ALA A 66 13.63 -9.86 -5.18
C ALA A 66 13.21 -9.86 -3.70
N LYS A 67 13.42 -11.00 -3.05
CA LYS A 67 13.15 -11.12 -1.61
C LYS A 67 14.00 -10.11 -0.84
N GLN A 68 13.35 -9.27 -0.05
CA GLN A 68 13.99 -8.32 0.86
C GLN A 68 14.09 -8.92 2.25
N ALA A 69 15.24 -8.76 2.91
CA ALA A 69 15.38 -9.09 4.32
C ALA A 69 14.61 -8.05 5.15
N ALA A 70 13.77 -8.52 6.07
CA ALA A 70 13.03 -7.62 6.95
C ALA A 70 13.96 -6.81 7.87
N GLY A 71 15.10 -7.39 8.26
CA GLY A 71 15.94 -6.88 9.34
C GLY A 71 15.38 -7.25 10.71
N ALA A 72 16.13 -6.90 11.76
CA ALA A 72 15.71 -7.17 13.12
C ALA A 72 14.50 -6.31 13.51
N TRP A 73 13.51 -6.95 14.15
CA TRP A 73 12.42 -6.25 14.81
C TRP A 73 12.82 -5.97 16.26
N PRO A 74 12.58 -4.76 16.79
CA PRO A 74 12.91 -4.42 18.18
C PRO A 74 12.16 -5.29 19.18
N THR A 75 12.85 -5.72 20.23
CA THR A 75 12.29 -6.53 21.30
C THR A 75 12.16 -5.77 22.63
N ARG A 76 12.71 -4.55 22.69
CA ARG A 76 12.60 -3.70 23.87
C ARG A 76 11.16 -3.32 24.13
N ARG A 77 10.81 -3.20 25.40
CA ARG A 77 9.50 -2.70 25.82
C ARG A 77 9.65 -1.27 26.30
N HIS A 78 8.73 -0.40 25.85
CA HIS A 78 8.67 0.99 26.24
C HIS A 78 7.30 1.30 26.84
N ALA A 79 7.25 2.30 27.72
CA ALA A 79 6.01 2.78 28.32
C ALA A 79 5.11 3.43 27.22
N ARG A 80 5.72 4.20 26.32
CA ARG A 80 5.03 4.79 25.17
C ARG A 80 4.85 3.72 24.09
N LYS A 81 3.64 3.64 23.55
CA LYS A 81 3.31 2.67 22.50
C LYS A 81 2.50 3.33 21.40
N VAL A 82 2.74 2.91 20.17
CA VAL A 82 1.96 3.30 18.99
C VAL A 82 1.52 2.08 18.21
N LEU A 83 0.34 2.15 17.62
CA LEU A 83 -0.09 1.19 16.62
C LEU A 83 0.60 1.47 15.29
N MET A 84 0.98 0.43 14.56
CA MET A 84 1.40 0.55 13.18
C MET A 84 0.56 -0.37 12.29
N LEU A 85 0.00 0.18 11.21
CA LEU A 85 -0.61 -0.64 10.17
C LEU A 85 0.49 -1.28 9.32
N SER A 86 0.58 -2.61 9.35
CA SER A 86 1.54 -3.34 8.50
C SER A 86 1.25 -3.21 7.02
N GLY A 87 -0.03 -2.99 6.67
CA GLY A 87 -0.48 -2.94 5.29
C GLY A 87 -0.60 -4.33 4.64
N CYS A 88 -1.18 -4.37 3.45
CA CYS A 88 -1.38 -5.62 2.71
C CYS A 88 -0.18 -6.01 1.83
N VAL A 89 0.56 -5.05 1.30
CA VAL A 89 1.63 -5.25 0.31
C VAL A 89 3.03 -5.27 0.94
N GLN A 90 3.32 -4.33 1.85
CA GLN A 90 4.65 -4.16 2.42
C GLN A 90 5.21 -5.42 3.11
N PRO A 91 4.45 -6.19 3.92
CA PRO A 91 4.99 -7.38 4.57
C PRO A 91 5.51 -8.45 3.60
N ALA A 92 4.96 -8.50 2.40
CA ALA A 92 5.34 -9.47 1.37
C ALA A 92 6.43 -8.95 0.43
N MET A 93 6.39 -7.66 0.07
CA MET A 93 7.26 -7.10 -0.95
C MET A 93 8.47 -6.35 -0.37
N MET A 94 8.25 -5.56 0.68
CA MET A 94 9.27 -4.69 1.29
C MET A 94 9.17 -4.71 2.83
N PRO A 95 9.36 -5.88 3.47
CA PRO A 95 9.23 -6.04 4.92
C PRO A 95 10.23 -5.19 5.72
N ASN A 96 11.34 -4.80 5.09
CA ASN A 96 12.35 -3.92 5.67
C ASN A 96 11.81 -2.54 6.05
N ILE A 97 10.78 -2.01 5.36
CA ILE A 97 10.20 -0.70 5.65
C ILE A 97 9.52 -0.73 7.03
N ASN A 98 8.66 -1.71 7.29
CA ASN A 98 8.00 -1.86 8.59
C ASN A 98 9.01 -2.06 9.73
N ALA A 99 10.01 -2.92 9.51
CA ALA A 99 11.04 -3.16 10.50
C ALA A 99 11.94 -1.93 10.76
N ALA A 100 12.24 -1.14 9.72
CA ALA A 100 12.97 0.12 9.87
C ALA A 100 12.16 1.14 10.67
N THR A 101 10.87 1.28 10.37
CA THR A 101 9.96 2.16 11.13
C THR A 101 9.94 1.77 12.61
N ALA A 102 9.81 0.47 12.90
CA ALA A 102 9.84 -0.02 14.27
C ALA A 102 11.17 0.30 14.99
N ARG A 103 12.32 0.16 14.30
CA ARG A 103 13.63 0.49 14.88
C ARG A 103 13.81 1.98 15.16
N VAL A 104 13.30 2.84 14.27
CA VAL A 104 13.32 4.30 14.49
C VAL A 104 12.49 4.68 15.72
N LEU A 105 11.32 4.10 15.86
CA LEU A 105 10.44 4.33 17.01
C LEU A 105 11.07 3.77 18.31
N ASP A 106 11.67 2.58 18.26
CA ASP A 106 12.39 1.98 19.38
C ASP A 106 13.56 2.87 19.87
N ALA A 107 14.31 3.45 18.93
CA ALA A 107 15.39 4.38 19.26
C ALA A 107 14.86 5.68 19.92
N ALA A 108 13.62 6.07 19.61
CA ALA A 108 12.91 7.20 20.24
C ALA A 108 12.18 6.81 21.55
N GLY A 109 12.36 5.60 22.06
CA GLY A 109 11.71 5.14 23.29
C GLY A 109 10.23 4.79 23.11
N ILE A 110 9.79 4.45 21.89
CA ILE A 110 8.41 4.15 21.55
C ILE A 110 8.32 2.70 21.06
N GLN A 111 7.44 1.92 21.67
CA GLN A 111 7.17 0.54 21.25
C GLN A 111 6.15 0.52 20.12
N THR A 112 6.47 -0.18 19.03
CA THR A 112 5.54 -0.44 17.94
C THR A 112 4.68 -1.66 18.24
N VAL A 113 3.37 -1.50 18.15
CA VAL A 113 2.36 -2.56 18.30
C VAL A 113 1.66 -2.77 16.97
N ILE A 114 1.51 -4.01 16.56
CA ILE A 114 0.70 -4.39 15.40
C ILE A 114 -0.52 -5.15 15.91
N ALA A 115 -1.71 -4.65 15.62
CA ALA A 115 -2.94 -5.34 15.95
C ALA A 115 -3.12 -6.56 15.01
N PRO A 116 -3.27 -7.78 15.54
CA PRO A 116 -3.27 -9.00 14.72
C PRO A 116 -4.38 -9.07 13.67
N LYS A 117 -5.52 -8.40 13.92
CA LYS A 117 -6.69 -8.39 13.04
C LYS A 117 -6.68 -7.22 12.05
N ALA A 118 -5.74 -6.28 12.17
CA ALA A 118 -5.61 -5.18 11.21
C ALA A 118 -5.03 -5.67 9.89
N GLY A 119 -5.58 -5.19 8.78
CA GLY A 119 -5.25 -5.66 7.43
C GLY A 119 -4.97 -4.55 6.43
N CYS A 120 -5.67 -4.57 5.31
CA CYS A 120 -5.59 -3.52 4.29
C CYS A 120 -6.24 -2.22 4.77
N CYS A 121 -5.68 -1.07 4.34
CA CYS A 121 -6.30 0.24 4.62
C CYS A 121 -7.59 0.50 3.82
N GLY A 122 -7.99 -0.37 2.91
CA GLY A 122 -9.19 -0.20 2.09
C GLY A 122 -9.01 0.68 0.85
N ALA A 123 -7.93 1.45 0.74
CA ALA A 123 -7.73 2.42 -0.34
C ALA A 123 -7.84 1.80 -1.74
N VAL A 124 -7.24 0.64 -1.97
CA VAL A 124 -7.23 -0.01 -3.28
C VAL A 124 -8.65 -0.37 -3.73
N LYS A 125 -9.45 -0.97 -2.86
CA LYS A 125 -10.84 -1.30 -3.16
C LYS A 125 -11.65 -0.05 -3.39
N PHE A 126 -11.55 0.93 -2.49
CA PHE A 126 -12.29 2.18 -2.55
C PHE A 126 -12.04 2.94 -3.86
N HIS A 127 -10.77 3.13 -4.25
CA HIS A 127 -10.40 3.84 -5.48
C HIS A 127 -10.65 3.04 -6.76
N LEU A 128 -10.78 1.71 -6.66
CA LEU A 128 -11.16 0.85 -7.79
C LEU A 128 -12.67 0.57 -7.85
N ASN A 129 -13.48 1.49 -7.34
CA ASN A 129 -14.94 1.48 -7.39
C ASN A 129 -15.60 0.28 -6.66
N ASP A 130 -14.95 -0.20 -5.59
CA ASP A 130 -15.51 -1.14 -4.63
C ASP A 130 -15.55 -0.46 -3.26
N GLN A 131 -16.40 0.54 -3.15
CA GLN A 131 -16.45 1.38 -1.95
C GLN A 131 -16.92 0.60 -0.73
N ASP A 132 -17.86 -0.32 -0.89
CA ASP A 132 -18.37 -1.13 0.22
C ASP A 132 -17.31 -2.10 0.74
N GLY A 133 -16.57 -2.76 -0.17
CA GLY A 133 -15.40 -3.57 0.19
C GLY A 133 -14.30 -2.75 0.85
N GLY A 134 -14.04 -1.54 0.37
CA GLY A 134 -13.11 -0.60 1.00
C GLY A 134 -13.52 -0.22 2.41
N ARG A 135 -14.78 0.17 2.60
CA ARG A 135 -15.34 0.52 3.93
C ARG A 135 -15.35 -0.69 4.89
N ALA A 136 -15.54 -1.90 4.39
CA ALA A 136 -15.45 -3.10 5.23
C ALA A 136 -14.03 -3.30 5.77
N GLU A 137 -12.99 -3.08 4.96
CA GLU A 137 -11.59 -3.12 5.40
C GLU A 137 -11.26 -2.02 6.42
N MET A 138 -11.78 -0.80 6.20
CA MET A 138 -11.64 0.32 7.13
C MET A 138 -12.27 -0.02 8.50
N ARG A 139 -13.52 -0.51 8.51
CA ARG A 139 -14.19 -0.94 9.75
C ARG A 139 -13.42 -2.04 10.47
N ALA A 140 -12.92 -3.04 9.75
CA ALA A 140 -12.12 -4.12 10.34
C ALA A 140 -10.84 -3.59 11.03
N ASN A 141 -10.21 -2.56 10.47
CA ASN A 141 -9.07 -1.91 11.11
C ASN A 141 -9.49 -1.13 12.35
N ILE A 142 -10.60 -0.38 12.31
CA ILE A 142 -11.13 0.32 13.46
C ILE A 142 -11.44 -0.68 14.60
N ASP A 143 -12.15 -1.75 14.29
CA ASP A 143 -12.50 -2.80 15.27
C ASP A 143 -11.26 -3.46 15.87
N ALA A 144 -10.18 -3.61 15.10
CA ALA A 144 -8.94 -4.17 15.58
C ALA A 144 -8.13 -3.21 16.48
N TRP A 145 -8.25 -1.90 16.26
CA TRP A 145 -7.48 -0.88 16.95
C TRP A 145 -8.21 -0.31 18.17
N TRP A 146 -9.53 -0.21 18.09
CA TRP A 146 -10.35 0.49 19.09
C TRP A 146 -10.11 0.01 20.53
N PRO A 147 -10.05 -1.30 20.83
CA PRO A 147 -9.79 -1.76 22.19
C PRO A 147 -8.46 -1.28 22.77
N LEU A 148 -7.44 -1.12 21.92
CA LEU A 148 -6.10 -0.65 22.32
C LEU A 148 -6.07 0.87 22.52
N ILE A 149 -6.85 1.61 21.72
CA ILE A 149 -6.99 3.06 21.82
C ILE A 149 -7.82 3.43 23.03
N GLU A 150 -9.00 2.81 23.20
CA GLU A 150 -9.95 3.09 24.27
C GLU A 150 -9.35 2.79 25.65
N SER A 151 -8.56 1.71 25.76
CA SER A 151 -7.85 1.37 27.01
C SER A 151 -6.61 2.24 27.29
N GLY A 152 -6.27 3.19 26.43
CA GLY A 152 -5.09 4.04 26.58
C GLY A 152 -3.76 3.29 26.43
N GLN A 153 -3.77 2.06 25.88
CA GLN A 153 -2.55 1.27 25.70
C GLN A 153 -1.64 1.84 24.59
N VAL A 154 -2.18 2.63 23.68
CA VAL A 154 -1.46 3.25 22.57
C VAL A 154 -1.85 4.72 22.43
N GLU A 155 -0.88 5.56 22.06
CA GLU A 155 -1.06 7.02 21.99
C GLU A 155 -1.32 7.53 20.56
N ALA A 156 -1.01 6.74 19.53
CA ALA A 156 -1.17 7.14 18.13
C ALA A 156 -1.19 5.94 17.19
N ILE A 157 -1.62 6.19 15.96
CA ILE A 157 -1.50 5.26 14.83
C ILE A 157 -0.42 5.79 13.87
N VAL A 158 0.57 4.97 13.56
CA VAL A 158 1.67 5.31 12.66
C VAL A 158 1.48 4.61 11.32
N MET A 159 1.65 5.39 10.25
CA MET A 159 1.59 4.92 8.87
C MET A 159 2.91 5.25 8.17
N ASN A 160 3.50 4.27 7.51
CA ASN A 160 4.74 4.44 6.74
C ASN A 160 4.53 4.34 5.22
N ALA A 161 3.28 4.25 4.78
CA ALA A 161 2.86 4.31 3.39
C ALA A 161 1.90 5.48 3.21
N SER A 162 2.28 6.48 2.40
CA SER A 162 1.53 7.72 2.23
C SER A 162 0.09 7.51 1.76
N GLY A 163 -0.15 6.63 0.77
CA GLY A 163 -1.48 6.32 0.28
C GLY A 163 -2.39 5.70 1.37
N CYS A 164 -1.85 4.79 2.18
CA CYS A 164 -2.57 4.26 3.33
C CYS A 164 -2.80 5.35 4.39
N GLY A 165 -1.80 6.23 4.62
CA GLY A 165 -1.88 7.28 5.62
C GLY A 165 -3.00 8.28 5.34
N VAL A 166 -3.16 8.71 4.08
CA VAL A 166 -4.26 9.60 3.67
C VAL A 166 -5.61 8.92 3.95
N THR A 167 -5.77 7.67 3.50
CA THR A 167 -7.04 6.92 3.68
C THR A 167 -7.40 6.71 5.16
N VAL A 168 -6.42 6.32 5.99
CA VAL A 168 -6.67 6.10 7.43
C VAL A 168 -7.06 7.38 8.18
N ARG A 169 -6.57 8.53 7.73
CA ARG A 169 -6.98 9.83 8.31
C ARG A 169 -8.45 10.20 8.00
N GLU A 170 -9.04 9.55 7.04
CA GLU A 170 -10.42 9.79 6.57
C GLU A 170 -11.41 8.72 7.07
N TYR A 171 -10.99 7.81 7.95
CA TYR A 171 -11.84 6.76 8.56
C TYR A 171 -12.99 7.33 9.38
#